data_3dcc1630552382a64f522dc7b1273556
#
_entry.id   3dcc1630552382a64f522dc7b1273556
#
_cell.length_a   1.000
_cell.length_b   1.000
_cell.length_c   1.000
_cell.angle_alpha   90.00
_cell.angle_beta   90.00
_cell.angle_gamma   90.00
#
_symmetry.space_group_name_H-M   'P 1'
#
loop_
_entity.id
_entity.type
_entity.pdbx_description
1 polymer ?
#
loop_
_entity_poly.entity_id
_entity_poly.type
_entity_poly.pdbx_seq_one_letter_code
_entity_poly.pdbx_strand_id
1 'polypeptide(L)'
;HPYGQGPSGSPGGTISKLTFDASGNVSASHLYAERLSFPTSIAPYKDGVIVAAGDLIFLRDTDGDHIADVRQTLLTGFNQGVTDSNLSGLRWGLDGRLHGVNGGNNGIIYSPQSAADPLALRNADFAWNPLTGRVSRTYHTGGGFGLIFDRFGRSFTPHNINHILQRILPVKAMERFRGFPSIKATSSISDHGGMARIYPISTAQTRVNHPEQAGYFSSSGGMGLIPGTFTHGSLVGGVLVCDVVGNLVHRDVMYPKGPILEARRAPEEQSHEFIASRDLAFRPVGLETGPDGHLYLMDMQRGVIEHPDYIPEQIMGNYRIREGADRGRIYRVASVDETSYENTNLASATHEELVAHLGHENDWVRGTAHRLIVERQATTNRSSFKEAIASGSITSKIHALWCMNGLGMTHIEDVQLGLNDQHPEVRVQSLKILEKHPEWWNQAWPVVQSMAQDPDAEVRFHIALILGCHPHPDNEAALI
;
A
#
# COMPACT_ATOMS: atom_id res chain seq x y z
N HIS A 1 -0.71 21.26 -2.90
CA HIS A 1 -1.99 21.90 -2.64
C HIS A 1 -3.10 21.06 -3.28
N PRO A 2 -4.19 20.71 -2.60
CA PRO A 2 -5.22 19.84 -3.14
C PRO A 2 -5.88 20.39 -4.41
N TYR A 3 -5.73 21.65 -4.71
CA TYR A 3 -6.29 22.31 -5.89
C TYR A 3 -5.26 22.57 -7.00
N GLY A 4 -4.16 21.86 -6.97
CA GLY A 4 -3.22 21.54 -8.06
C GLY A 4 -2.50 22.68 -8.77
N GLN A 5 -2.96 23.89 -8.68
CA GLN A 5 -2.38 24.98 -9.42
C GLN A 5 -1.94 26.13 -8.50
N GLY A 6 -0.72 26.59 -8.71
CA GLY A 6 -0.24 27.84 -8.12
C GLY A 6 -1.07 29.04 -8.59
N PRO A 7 -0.84 30.24 -8.03
CA PRO A 7 -1.60 31.47 -8.34
C PRO A 7 -1.64 31.85 -9.82
N SER A 8 -0.71 31.33 -10.62
CA SER A 8 -0.60 31.61 -12.07
C SER A 8 -1.09 30.46 -12.95
N GLY A 9 -1.79 29.44 -12.41
CA GLY A 9 -2.17 28.24 -13.14
C GLY A 9 -1.03 27.23 -13.32
N SER A 10 0.16 27.52 -12.81
CA SER A 10 1.30 26.59 -12.84
C SER A 10 1.23 25.58 -11.70
N PRO A 11 1.79 24.35 -11.86
CA PRO A 11 1.88 23.39 -10.77
C PRO A 11 2.59 23.98 -9.55
N GLY A 12 1.96 23.87 -8.38
CA GLY A 12 2.45 24.46 -7.12
C GLY A 12 2.86 23.46 -6.05
N GLY A 13 2.86 22.16 -6.37
CA GLY A 13 3.23 21.11 -5.43
C GLY A 13 4.73 21.09 -5.15
N THR A 14 5.10 20.74 -3.92
CA THR A 14 6.49 20.66 -3.46
C THR A 14 6.76 19.36 -2.70
N ILE A 15 8.02 18.95 -2.67
CA ILE A 15 8.55 17.92 -1.77
C ILE A 15 9.58 18.57 -0.86
N SER A 16 9.46 18.33 0.43
CA SER A 16 10.46 18.76 1.41
C SER A 16 11.25 17.56 1.92
N LYS A 17 12.56 17.74 2.10
CA LYS A 17 13.48 16.79 2.73
C LYS A 17 13.79 17.29 4.14
N LEU A 18 13.46 16.49 5.13
CA LEU A 18 13.78 16.80 6.53
C LEU A 18 15.09 16.12 6.91
N THR A 19 15.93 16.85 7.64
CA THR A 19 17.11 16.29 8.30
C THR A 19 16.90 16.28 9.80
N PHE A 20 17.53 15.33 10.49
CA PHE A 20 17.34 15.10 11.92
C PHE A 20 18.68 15.23 12.65
N ASP A 21 18.64 15.71 13.88
CA ASP A 21 19.78 15.67 14.79
C ASP A 21 19.95 14.29 15.44
N ALA A 22 21.00 14.14 16.23
CA ALA A 22 21.29 12.88 16.95
C ALA A 22 20.20 12.48 17.96
N SER A 23 19.34 13.41 18.36
CA SER A 23 18.23 13.19 19.29
C SER A 23 16.93 12.85 18.54
N GLY A 24 16.96 12.80 17.20
CA GLY A 24 15.79 12.53 16.38
C GLY A 24 14.85 13.74 16.17
N ASN A 25 15.28 14.95 16.54
CA ASN A 25 14.51 16.16 16.24
C ASN A 25 14.85 16.68 14.84
N VAL A 26 13.88 17.33 14.20
CA VAL A 26 14.10 17.96 12.91
C VAL A 26 15.11 19.10 13.07
N SER A 27 16.26 18.98 12.42
CA SER A 27 17.33 19.98 12.42
C SER A 27 17.18 20.98 11.27
N ALA A 28 16.67 20.54 10.11
CA ALA A 28 16.39 21.41 8.98
C ALA A 28 15.29 20.83 8.07
N SER A 29 14.69 21.72 7.28
CA SER A 29 13.76 21.37 6.20
C SER A 29 14.24 22.03 4.90
N HIS A 30 14.49 21.22 3.89
CA HIS A 30 14.97 21.64 2.59
C HIS A 30 13.88 21.51 1.54
N LEU A 31 13.73 22.47 0.64
CA LEU A 31 12.88 22.35 -0.53
C LEU A 31 13.56 21.42 -1.54
N TYR A 32 13.19 20.14 -1.51
CA TYR A 32 13.81 19.10 -2.33
C TYR A 32 13.39 19.16 -3.80
N ALA A 33 12.11 19.42 -4.06
CA ALA A 33 11.58 19.60 -5.41
C ALA A 33 10.34 20.51 -5.41
N GLU A 34 10.14 21.23 -6.50
CA GLU A 34 9.00 22.13 -6.71
C GLU A 34 8.33 21.94 -8.07
N ARG A 35 7.25 22.68 -8.33
CA ARG A 35 6.49 22.65 -9.59
C ARG A 35 5.98 21.24 -9.94
N LEU A 36 5.50 20.53 -8.92
CA LEU A 36 4.86 19.23 -9.09
C LEU A 36 3.34 19.40 -9.22
N SER A 37 2.75 18.65 -10.15
CA SER A 37 1.31 18.63 -10.31
C SER A 37 0.69 17.65 -9.33
N PHE A 38 0.13 18.14 -8.23
CA PHE A 38 -0.58 17.30 -7.26
C PHE A 38 0.24 16.12 -6.71
N PRO A 39 1.34 16.33 -5.98
CA PRO A 39 2.05 15.23 -5.36
C PRO A 39 1.16 14.57 -4.30
N THR A 40 0.83 13.31 -4.51
CA THR A 40 -0.14 12.54 -3.71
C THR A 40 0.50 11.37 -2.97
N SER A 41 1.63 10.88 -3.45
CA SER A 41 2.32 9.75 -2.85
C SER A 41 3.79 9.75 -3.23
N ILE A 42 4.62 9.16 -2.36
CA ILE A 42 6.06 9.06 -2.52
C ILE A 42 6.53 7.66 -2.13
N ALA A 43 7.51 7.13 -2.86
CA ALA A 43 8.14 5.85 -2.56
C ALA A 43 9.67 5.95 -2.74
N PRO A 44 10.49 5.41 -1.84
CA PRO A 44 11.94 5.36 -2.03
C PRO A 44 12.30 4.43 -3.19
N TYR A 45 13.27 4.84 -3.99
CA TYR A 45 13.79 4.05 -5.11
C TYR A 45 15.24 4.41 -5.37
N LYS A 46 16.12 3.40 -5.39
CA LYS A 46 17.57 3.61 -5.52
C LYS A 46 18.08 4.66 -4.53
N ASP A 47 18.78 5.67 -5.02
CA ASP A 47 19.33 6.82 -4.28
C ASP A 47 18.44 8.07 -4.33
N GLY A 48 17.17 7.92 -4.66
CA GLY A 48 16.16 8.97 -4.76
C GLY A 48 14.77 8.51 -4.36
N VAL A 49 13.77 9.19 -4.92
CA VAL A 49 12.36 8.90 -4.65
C VAL A 49 11.52 8.93 -5.93
N ILE A 50 10.50 8.10 -5.97
CA ILE A 50 9.43 8.17 -6.99
C ILE A 50 8.26 8.92 -6.37
N VAL A 51 7.75 9.91 -7.10
CA VAL A 51 6.61 10.73 -6.69
C VAL A 51 5.47 10.53 -7.68
N ALA A 52 4.27 10.30 -7.16
CA ALA A 52 3.04 10.37 -7.93
C ALA A 52 2.59 11.84 -7.98
N ALA A 53 2.70 12.46 -9.14
CA ALA A 53 2.39 13.88 -9.35
C ALA A 53 1.74 14.12 -10.73
N GLY A 54 0.60 13.48 -10.96
CA GLY A 54 -0.04 13.36 -12.26
C GLY A 54 0.59 12.28 -13.14
N ASP A 55 1.91 12.18 -13.06
CA ASP A 55 2.77 11.13 -13.63
C ASP A 55 3.54 10.44 -12.49
N LEU A 56 4.24 9.34 -12.77
CA LEU A 56 5.30 8.84 -11.89
C LEU A 56 6.62 9.51 -12.26
N ILE A 57 7.17 10.27 -11.33
CA ILE A 57 8.39 11.05 -11.53
C ILE A 57 9.46 10.57 -10.56
N PHE A 58 10.64 10.20 -11.06
CA PHE A 58 11.81 9.94 -10.26
C PHE A 58 12.57 11.25 -10.01
N LEU A 59 12.91 11.48 -8.75
CA LEU A 59 13.65 12.64 -8.27
C LEU A 59 14.89 12.17 -7.51
N ARG A 60 16.04 12.78 -7.80
CA ARG A 60 17.31 12.47 -7.13
C ARG A 60 18.17 13.72 -6.99
N ASP A 61 18.81 13.81 -5.86
CA ASP A 61 19.88 14.75 -5.51
C ASP A 61 21.21 14.05 -5.79
N THR A 62 22.05 14.56 -6.71
CA THR A 62 23.31 13.91 -7.12
C THR A 62 24.56 14.57 -6.53
N ASP A 63 24.48 15.80 -6.03
CA ASP A 63 25.60 16.56 -5.48
C ASP A 63 25.51 16.76 -3.96
N GLY A 64 24.37 16.40 -3.33
CA GLY A 64 24.20 16.41 -1.89
C GLY A 64 23.76 17.76 -1.31
N ASP A 65 23.28 18.68 -2.14
CA ASP A 65 22.82 20.00 -1.71
C ASP A 65 21.38 20.01 -1.17
N HIS A 66 20.74 18.83 -1.11
CA HIS A 66 19.36 18.58 -0.70
C HIS A 66 18.30 19.05 -1.70
N ILE A 67 18.67 19.34 -2.94
CA ILE A 67 17.74 19.68 -4.03
C ILE A 67 17.82 18.58 -5.09
N ALA A 68 16.69 18.18 -5.63
CA ALA A 68 16.67 17.19 -6.71
C ALA A 68 17.06 17.82 -8.04
N ASP A 69 18.25 17.50 -8.53
CA ASP A 69 18.77 17.92 -9.83
C ASP A 69 18.41 16.94 -10.96
N VAL A 70 18.04 15.71 -10.64
CA VAL A 70 17.46 14.74 -11.58
C VAL A 70 15.95 14.72 -11.43
N ARG A 71 15.24 14.95 -12.56
CA ARG A 71 13.79 14.82 -12.66
C ARG A 71 13.45 14.03 -13.91
N GLN A 72 13.00 12.78 -13.72
CA GLN A 72 12.73 11.85 -14.81
C GLN A 72 11.31 11.30 -14.73
N THR A 73 10.49 11.48 -15.76
CA THR A 73 9.19 10.83 -15.86
C THR A 73 9.39 9.35 -16.15
N LEU A 74 8.94 8.49 -15.23
CA LEU A 74 9.01 7.03 -15.38
C LEU A 74 7.79 6.48 -16.11
N LEU A 75 6.61 6.94 -15.74
CA LEU A 75 5.33 6.60 -16.38
C LEU A 75 4.48 7.84 -16.54
N THR A 76 3.80 7.94 -17.68
CA THR A 76 2.85 9.02 -18.01
C THR A 76 1.59 8.46 -18.65
N GLY A 77 0.61 9.32 -18.92
CA GLY A 77 -0.64 8.95 -19.60
C GLY A 77 -1.78 8.56 -18.65
N PHE A 78 -1.66 8.87 -17.38
CA PHE A 78 -2.75 8.72 -16.41
C PHE A 78 -3.82 9.79 -16.63
N ASN A 79 -5.09 9.38 -16.78
CA ASN A 79 -6.19 10.33 -16.70
C ASN A 79 -6.37 10.78 -15.26
N GLN A 80 -6.63 12.05 -15.09
CA GLN A 80 -6.93 12.64 -13.79
C GLN A 80 -8.46 12.76 -13.64
N GLY A 81 -8.94 12.48 -12.43
CA GLY A 81 -10.30 12.69 -12.00
C GLY A 81 -10.40 13.86 -11.01
N VAL A 82 -11.34 13.77 -10.10
CA VAL A 82 -11.41 14.68 -8.96
C VAL A 82 -10.20 14.49 -8.05
N THR A 83 -9.87 15.49 -7.25
CA THR A 83 -8.62 15.57 -6.50
C THR A 83 -8.36 14.41 -5.53
N ASP A 84 -9.41 13.82 -4.99
CA ASP A 84 -9.37 12.68 -4.07
C ASP A 84 -9.36 11.31 -4.77
N SER A 85 -9.36 11.28 -6.10
CA SER A 85 -9.42 10.05 -6.90
C SER A 85 -8.31 9.99 -7.96
N ASN A 86 -7.18 10.64 -7.72
CA ASN A 86 -6.06 10.62 -8.64
C ASN A 86 -5.03 9.53 -8.29
N LEU A 87 -4.02 9.41 -9.15
CA LEU A 87 -2.87 8.57 -8.94
C LEU A 87 -2.30 8.74 -7.51
N SER A 88 -2.26 7.66 -6.72
CA SER A 88 -1.84 7.70 -5.31
C SER A 88 -1.42 6.32 -4.80
N GLY A 89 -1.18 6.18 -3.49
CA GLY A 89 -0.99 4.91 -2.82
C GLY A 89 0.21 4.09 -3.32
N LEU A 90 1.33 4.74 -3.63
CA LEU A 90 2.53 4.04 -4.07
C LEU A 90 3.06 3.12 -2.97
N ARG A 91 3.16 1.82 -3.27
CA ARG A 91 3.67 0.78 -2.35
C ARG A 91 4.49 -0.26 -3.10
N TRP A 92 5.62 -0.63 -2.53
CA TRP A 92 6.36 -1.79 -2.99
C TRP A 92 5.64 -3.07 -2.55
N GLY A 93 5.33 -3.95 -3.51
CA GLY A 93 4.76 -5.26 -3.24
C GLY A 93 5.84 -6.32 -3.01
N LEU A 94 5.44 -7.47 -2.45
CA LEU A 94 6.31 -8.65 -2.33
C LEU A 94 6.87 -9.10 -3.69
N ASP A 95 6.15 -8.83 -4.77
CA ASP A 95 6.56 -9.17 -6.14
C ASP A 95 7.65 -8.24 -6.73
N GLY A 96 8.25 -7.38 -5.90
CA GLY A 96 9.31 -6.45 -6.28
C GLY A 96 8.86 -5.34 -7.24
N ARG A 97 7.54 -5.13 -7.38
CA ARG A 97 6.96 -4.08 -8.23
C ARG A 97 6.43 -2.93 -7.39
N LEU A 98 6.47 -1.74 -7.97
CA LEU A 98 5.80 -0.58 -7.40
C LEU A 98 4.32 -0.59 -7.81
N HIS A 99 3.45 -0.76 -6.84
CA HIS A 99 2.01 -0.69 -7.02
C HIS A 99 1.50 0.71 -6.77
N GLY A 100 0.43 1.10 -7.46
CA GLY A 100 -0.28 2.34 -7.25
C GLY A 100 -1.75 2.20 -7.61
N VAL A 101 -2.57 3.07 -7.05
CA VAL A 101 -3.99 3.20 -7.37
C VAL A 101 -4.21 4.45 -8.23
N ASN A 102 -5.19 4.38 -9.14
CA ASN A 102 -5.53 5.50 -10.01
C ASN A 102 -6.98 5.97 -9.82
N GLY A 103 -7.54 5.77 -8.64
CA GLY A 103 -8.87 6.24 -8.26
C GLY A 103 -10.02 5.80 -9.17
N GLY A 104 -9.89 4.68 -9.88
CA GLY A 104 -10.85 4.22 -10.88
C GLY A 104 -10.80 4.99 -12.21
N ASN A 105 -9.84 5.88 -12.40
CA ASN A 105 -9.66 6.61 -13.66
C ASN A 105 -9.05 5.71 -14.74
N ASN A 106 -9.30 6.09 -15.98
CA ASN A 106 -8.67 5.51 -17.15
C ASN A 106 -7.26 6.09 -17.38
N GLY A 107 -6.71 5.80 -18.51
CA GLY A 107 -5.45 6.29 -19.02
C GLY A 107 -4.84 5.27 -19.97
N ILE A 108 -3.97 5.74 -20.85
CA ILE A 108 -3.10 4.90 -21.67
C ILE A 108 -1.69 5.18 -21.20
N ILE A 109 -1.23 4.37 -20.25
CA ILE A 109 0.03 4.59 -19.56
C ILE A 109 1.21 3.93 -20.28
N TYR A 110 2.32 4.61 -20.29
CA TYR A 110 3.56 4.14 -20.89
C TYR A 110 4.79 4.77 -20.20
N SER A 111 5.93 4.13 -20.38
CA SER A 111 7.22 4.70 -19.98
C SER A 111 7.87 5.38 -21.17
N PRO A 112 8.23 6.68 -21.09
CA PRO A 112 8.94 7.37 -22.17
C PRO A 112 10.31 6.76 -22.50
N GLN A 113 10.89 5.99 -21.59
CA GLN A 113 12.20 5.34 -21.74
C GLN A 113 12.10 3.87 -22.20
N SER A 114 10.90 3.32 -22.32
CA SER A 114 10.70 1.92 -22.69
C SER A 114 10.08 1.79 -24.08
N ALA A 115 10.54 0.79 -24.83
CA ALA A 115 9.90 0.39 -26.08
C ALA A 115 8.66 -0.52 -25.86
N ALA A 116 8.26 -0.76 -24.60
CA ALA A 116 7.08 -1.55 -24.31
C ALA A 116 5.80 -0.82 -24.76
N ASP A 117 4.84 -1.60 -25.26
CA ASP A 117 3.56 -1.04 -25.73
C ASP A 117 2.82 -0.32 -24.59
N PRO A 118 2.15 0.79 -24.91
CA PRO A 118 1.28 1.49 -23.98
C PRO A 118 0.17 0.59 -23.44
N LEU A 119 -0.17 0.75 -22.17
CA LEU A 119 -1.18 -0.04 -21.47
C LEU A 119 -2.43 0.79 -21.19
N ALA A 120 -3.58 0.39 -21.75
CA ALA A 120 -4.87 0.95 -21.35
C ALA A 120 -5.30 0.44 -19.98
N LEU A 121 -5.46 1.34 -19.00
CA LEU A 121 -5.81 0.97 -17.61
C LEU A 121 -7.22 0.40 -17.47
N ARG A 122 -8.21 0.93 -18.20
CA ARG A 122 -9.61 0.47 -18.14
C ARG A 122 -10.15 0.46 -16.70
N ASN A 123 -9.98 1.57 -16.00
CA ASN A 123 -10.37 1.76 -14.60
C ASN A 123 -9.67 0.81 -13.59
N ALA A 124 -8.56 0.22 -13.98
CA ALA A 124 -7.77 -0.62 -13.09
C ALA A 124 -6.63 0.16 -12.44
N ASP A 125 -6.19 -0.33 -11.30
CA ASP A 125 -4.92 0.02 -10.69
C ASP A 125 -3.78 -0.68 -11.42
N PHE A 126 -2.55 -0.29 -11.11
CA PHE A 126 -1.37 -0.75 -11.84
C PHE A 126 -0.25 -1.23 -10.91
N ALA A 127 0.68 -1.97 -11.51
CA ALA A 127 2.00 -2.25 -10.94
C ALA A 127 3.07 -2.07 -12.02
N TRP A 128 4.12 -1.35 -11.67
CA TRP A 128 5.28 -1.10 -12.50
C TRP A 128 6.48 -1.91 -12.03
N ASN A 129 7.14 -2.59 -12.97
CA ASN A 129 8.38 -3.32 -12.70
C ASN A 129 9.57 -2.44 -13.07
N PRO A 130 10.38 -1.98 -12.10
CA PRO A 130 11.50 -1.07 -12.35
C PRO A 130 12.65 -1.70 -13.14
N LEU A 131 12.78 -3.03 -13.10
CA LEU A 131 13.87 -3.75 -13.79
C LEU A 131 13.60 -3.89 -15.30
N THR A 132 12.33 -4.04 -15.66
CA THR A 132 11.93 -4.28 -17.05
C THR A 132 11.22 -3.09 -17.68
N GLY A 133 10.85 -2.08 -16.90
CA GLY A 133 10.00 -0.95 -17.32
C GLY A 133 8.55 -1.34 -17.61
N ARG A 134 8.18 -2.63 -17.49
CA ARG A 134 6.84 -3.11 -17.81
C ARG A 134 5.83 -2.68 -16.77
N VAL A 135 4.64 -2.35 -17.25
CA VAL A 135 3.47 -2.01 -16.46
C VAL A 135 2.38 -3.06 -16.67
N SER A 136 1.61 -3.33 -15.65
CA SER A 136 0.46 -4.26 -15.72
C SER A 136 -0.72 -3.72 -14.90
N ARG A 137 -1.94 -4.05 -15.33
CA ARG A 137 -3.16 -3.83 -14.54
C ARG A 137 -3.17 -4.82 -13.36
N THR A 138 -3.63 -4.36 -12.20
CA THR A 138 -3.68 -5.21 -10.99
C THR A 138 -5.11 -5.54 -10.57
N TYR A 139 -5.86 -4.57 -10.05
CA TYR A 139 -7.21 -4.77 -9.53
C TYR A 139 -8.14 -3.65 -10.03
N HIS A 140 -9.44 -3.89 -9.97
CA HIS A 140 -10.46 -2.83 -10.11
C HIS A 140 -10.93 -2.46 -8.71
N THR A 141 -10.55 -1.29 -8.21
CA THR A 141 -10.89 -0.85 -6.84
C THR A 141 -11.99 0.20 -6.78
N GLY A 142 -12.36 0.78 -7.91
CA GLY A 142 -13.53 1.65 -7.99
C GLY A 142 -13.41 3.02 -7.34
N GLY A 143 -12.21 3.49 -7.14
CA GLY A 143 -11.93 4.77 -6.49
C GLY A 143 -11.54 4.58 -5.04
N GLY A 144 -10.69 5.45 -4.54
CA GLY A 144 -10.15 5.44 -3.19
C GLY A 144 -8.77 6.07 -3.17
N PHE A 145 -8.38 6.58 -2.02
CA PHE A 145 -7.12 7.28 -1.85
C PHE A 145 -6.22 6.50 -0.89
N GLY A 146 -5.31 5.72 -1.44
CA GLY A 146 -4.35 4.93 -0.67
C GLY A 146 -4.38 3.44 -0.97
N LEU A 147 -3.30 2.80 -0.62
CA LEU A 147 -3.05 1.36 -0.76
C LEU A 147 -2.12 0.93 0.34
N ILE A 148 -2.42 -0.19 0.99
CA ILE A 148 -1.50 -0.87 1.89
C ILE A 148 -1.42 -2.36 1.56
N PHE A 149 -0.33 -2.99 1.96
CA PHE A 149 -0.18 -4.43 2.02
C PHE A 149 0.05 -4.84 3.47
N ASP A 150 -0.62 -5.91 3.93
CA ASP A 150 -0.25 -6.52 5.19
C ASP A 150 1.09 -7.27 5.08
N ARG A 151 1.59 -7.79 6.21
CA ARG A 151 2.86 -8.53 6.28
C ARG A 151 2.88 -9.81 5.43
N PHE A 152 1.72 -10.26 4.96
CA PHE A 152 1.54 -11.47 4.15
C PHE A 152 1.20 -11.15 2.70
N GLY A 153 1.21 -9.88 2.31
CA GLY A 153 0.98 -9.42 0.94
C GLY A 153 -0.49 -9.40 0.51
N ARG A 154 -1.44 -9.44 1.45
CA ARG A 154 -2.82 -9.07 1.17
C ARG A 154 -2.92 -7.56 1.02
N SER A 155 -3.77 -7.08 0.12
CA SER A 155 -3.85 -5.64 -0.16
C SER A 155 -5.22 -5.06 0.13
N PHE A 156 -5.18 -3.83 0.66
CA PHE A 156 -6.36 -3.09 1.09
C PHE A 156 -6.33 -1.67 0.56
N THR A 157 -7.51 -1.14 0.30
CA THR A 157 -7.71 0.23 -0.15
C THR A 157 -8.95 0.82 0.53
N PRO A 158 -9.01 2.11 0.82
CA PRO A 158 -10.21 2.75 1.32
C PRO A 158 -11.08 3.24 0.17
N HIS A 159 -12.30 3.59 0.48
CA HIS A 159 -13.18 4.42 -0.33
C HIS A 159 -13.90 5.38 0.61
N ASN A 160 -14.24 6.59 0.19
CA ASN A 160 -14.75 7.66 1.06
C ASN A 160 -15.68 7.19 2.19
N ILE A 161 -16.65 6.34 1.88
CA ILE A 161 -17.65 5.83 2.82
C ILE A 161 -17.44 4.37 3.23
N ASN A 162 -16.55 3.66 2.58
CA ASN A 162 -16.16 2.28 2.91
C ASN A 162 -14.68 2.28 3.30
N HIS A 163 -14.41 2.45 4.57
CA HIS A 163 -13.07 2.72 5.07
C HIS A 163 -12.06 1.59 4.84
N ILE A 164 -12.51 0.36 4.58
CA ILE A 164 -11.62 -0.76 4.30
C ILE A 164 -12.20 -1.76 3.30
N LEU A 165 -11.54 -1.87 2.16
CA LEU A 165 -11.84 -2.84 1.10
C LEU A 165 -10.64 -3.77 0.93
N GLN A 166 -10.85 -5.08 1.00
CA GLN A 166 -9.85 -6.07 0.61
C GLN A 166 -9.91 -6.29 -0.90
N ARG A 167 -8.77 -6.26 -1.56
CA ARG A 167 -8.61 -6.59 -2.98
C ARG A 167 -8.47 -8.10 -3.11
N ILE A 168 -9.42 -8.76 -3.78
CA ILE A 168 -9.55 -10.22 -3.79
C ILE A 168 -9.16 -10.80 -5.14
N LEU A 169 -9.80 -10.34 -6.21
CA LEU A 169 -9.60 -10.89 -7.55
C LEU A 169 -8.85 -9.90 -8.44
N PRO A 170 -7.65 -10.26 -8.92
CA PRO A 170 -6.92 -9.44 -9.87
C PRO A 170 -7.66 -9.34 -11.21
N VAL A 171 -7.35 -8.31 -11.99
CA VAL A 171 -7.95 -8.07 -13.32
C VAL A 171 -7.90 -9.31 -14.20
N LYS A 172 -6.76 -10.03 -14.21
CA LYS A 172 -6.59 -11.26 -15.00
C LYS A 172 -7.61 -12.35 -14.64
N ALA A 173 -7.95 -12.48 -13.35
CA ALA A 173 -9.00 -13.40 -12.92
C ALA A 173 -10.39 -12.87 -13.31
N MET A 174 -10.67 -11.58 -13.09
CA MET A 174 -11.95 -10.97 -13.43
C MET A 174 -12.27 -11.06 -14.92
N GLU A 175 -11.26 -10.99 -15.79
CA GLU A 175 -11.46 -11.14 -17.24
C GLU A 175 -12.01 -12.51 -17.64
N ARG A 176 -11.82 -13.55 -16.83
CA ARG A 176 -12.39 -14.90 -17.02
C ARG A 176 -13.84 -14.99 -16.56
N PHE A 177 -14.22 -14.21 -15.57
CA PHE A 177 -15.56 -14.17 -15.03
C PHE A 177 -16.50 -13.19 -15.75
N ARG A 178 -16.15 -12.79 -16.98
CA ARG A 178 -16.95 -11.89 -17.82
C ARG A 178 -18.32 -12.46 -18.09
N GLY A 179 -19.24 -12.56 -17.50
CA GLY A 179 -20.58 -13.14 -17.63
C GLY A 179 -21.20 -13.44 -16.27
N PHE A 180 -20.45 -13.21 -15.21
CA PHE A 180 -20.87 -13.42 -13.83
C PHE A 180 -20.85 -12.10 -13.05
N PRO A 181 -21.85 -11.21 -13.22
CA PRO A 181 -21.85 -9.86 -12.66
C PRO A 181 -21.88 -9.84 -11.11
N SER A 182 -22.22 -10.96 -10.49
CA SER A 182 -22.19 -11.11 -9.02
C SER A 182 -20.78 -11.22 -8.44
N ILE A 183 -19.76 -11.54 -9.26
CA ILE A 183 -18.39 -11.69 -8.81
C ILE A 183 -17.74 -10.30 -8.75
N LYS A 184 -17.23 -9.94 -7.58
CA LYS A 184 -16.59 -8.63 -7.33
C LYS A 184 -15.10 -8.79 -7.12
N ALA A 185 -14.32 -7.84 -7.63
CA ALA A 185 -12.86 -7.79 -7.46
C ALA A 185 -12.42 -7.43 -6.03
N THR A 186 -13.28 -6.71 -5.31
CA THR A 186 -13.04 -6.24 -3.94
C THR A 186 -14.23 -6.58 -3.04
N SER A 187 -13.97 -6.68 -1.74
CA SER A 187 -15.00 -6.82 -0.72
C SER A 187 -14.81 -5.78 0.38
N SER A 188 -15.91 -5.15 0.81
CA SER A 188 -15.91 -4.44 2.09
C SER A 188 -15.79 -5.49 3.20
N ILE A 189 -14.79 -5.36 4.04
CA ILE A 189 -14.51 -6.33 5.11
C ILE A 189 -14.86 -5.81 6.50
N SER A 190 -15.33 -4.57 6.62
CA SER A 190 -15.80 -4.01 7.88
C SER A 190 -17.05 -4.73 8.37
N ASP A 191 -17.09 -5.11 9.64
CA ASP A 191 -18.26 -5.69 10.30
C ASP A 191 -19.34 -4.63 10.63
N HIS A 192 -18.97 -3.34 10.57
CA HIS A 192 -19.94 -2.23 10.77
C HIS A 192 -20.51 -1.67 9.45
N GLY A 193 -20.23 -2.31 8.32
CA GLY A 193 -20.79 -1.94 7.01
C GLY A 193 -20.18 -0.68 6.39
N GLY A 194 -20.81 -0.22 5.31
CA GLY A 194 -20.47 1.06 4.69
C GLY A 194 -21.05 2.23 5.48
N MET A 195 -20.41 3.40 5.42
CA MET A 195 -20.74 4.56 6.25
C MET A 195 -20.77 4.22 7.74
N ALA A 196 -19.75 3.50 8.21
CA ALA A 196 -19.65 3.13 9.60
C ALA A 196 -19.57 4.38 10.50
N ARG A 197 -20.12 4.27 11.71
CA ARG A 197 -20.07 5.34 12.70
C ARG A 197 -18.64 5.61 13.15
N ILE A 198 -18.29 6.88 13.27
CA ILE A 198 -17.04 7.37 13.86
C ILE A 198 -17.33 8.22 15.10
N TYR A 199 -16.32 8.45 15.94
CA TYR A 199 -16.43 9.17 17.21
C TYR A 199 -15.47 10.36 17.25
N PRO A 200 -15.75 11.44 16.48
CA PRO A 200 -14.94 12.66 16.51
C PRO A 200 -15.06 13.35 17.89
N ILE A 201 -13.97 13.97 18.34
CA ILE A 201 -13.94 14.82 19.54
C ILE A 201 -13.90 16.31 19.21
N SER A 202 -13.79 16.65 17.92
CA SER A 202 -13.99 17.98 17.36
C SER A 202 -15.49 18.30 17.29
N THR A 203 -15.83 19.56 17.03
CA THR A 203 -17.19 19.91 16.60
C THR A 203 -17.50 19.09 15.35
N ALA A 204 -18.60 18.34 15.36
CA ALA A 204 -18.95 17.47 14.25
C ALA A 204 -19.02 18.29 12.95
N GLN A 205 -18.02 18.10 12.09
CA GLN A 205 -18.02 18.64 10.74
C GLN A 205 -18.62 17.61 9.81
N THR A 206 -19.23 18.10 8.78
CA THR A 206 -19.72 17.30 7.67
C THR A 206 -19.01 17.72 6.42
N ARG A 207 -18.98 16.85 5.42
CA ARG A 207 -18.76 17.31 4.06
C ARG A 207 -19.81 18.35 3.72
N VAL A 208 -19.39 19.44 3.08
CA VAL A 208 -20.25 20.60 2.81
C VAL A 208 -21.53 20.23 2.05
N ASN A 209 -21.43 19.23 1.17
CA ASN A 209 -22.53 18.73 0.31
C ASN A 209 -23.25 17.50 0.87
N HIS A 210 -22.82 16.96 2.03
CA HIS A 210 -23.37 15.75 2.63
C HIS A 210 -23.53 15.88 4.15
N PRO A 211 -24.39 16.79 4.63
CA PRO A 211 -24.57 17.03 6.07
C PRO A 211 -25.10 15.80 6.83
N GLU A 212 -25.77 14.88 6.15
CA GLU A 212 -26.26 13.62 6.72
C GLU A 212 -25.16 12.65 7.12
N GLN A 213 -23.92 12.86 6.65
CA GLN A 213 -22.78 12.00 6.97
C GLN A 213 -22.04 12.40 8.25
N ALA A 214 -22.53 13.39 9.00
CA ALA A 214 -21.94 13.78 10.27
C ALA A 214 -21.85 12.62 11.26
N GLY A 215 -20.64 12.33 11.76
CA GLY A 215 -20.39 11.22 12.67
C GLY A 215 -20.33 9.85 12.03
N TYR A 216 -20.18 9.82 10.70
CA TYR A 216 -19.96 8.59 9.91
C TYR A 216 -18.79 8.77 8.98
N PHE A 217 -18.17 7.67 8.53
CA PHE A 217 -17.15 7.75 7.51
C PHE A 217 -17.67 8.42 6.24
N SER A 218 -17.00 9.48 5.84
CA SER A 218 -17.35 10.26 4.66
C SER A 218 -16.15 10.63 3.81
N SER A 219 -14.97 10.59 4.37
CA SER A 219 -13.71 10.98 3.74
C SER A 219 -12.56 10.11 4.20
N SER A 220 -12.80 8.78 4.25
CA SER A 220 -11.71 7.85 4.54
C SER A 220 -10.67 7.90 3.42
N GLY A 221 -9.42 8.03 3.81
CA GLY A 221 -8.28 8.26 2.93
C GLY A 221 -7.08 7.40 3.30
N GLY A 222 -5.95 8.01 3.56
CA GLY A 222 -4.71 7.31 3.87
C GLY A 222 -4.86 6.20 4.90
N MET A 223 -4.22 5.07 4.61
CA MET A 223 -4.21 3.88 5.47
C MET A 223 -2.80 3.58 5.96
N GLY A 224 -2.71 2.85 7.06
CA GLY A 224 -1.48 2.29 7.58
C GLY A 224 -1.74 1.03 8.39
N LEU A 225 -0.66 0.38 8.81
CA LEU A 225 -0.72 -0.73 9.76
C LEU A 225 -0.20 -0.24 11.11
N ILE A 226 -0.66 -0.85 12.18
CA ILE A 226 0.06 -0.77 13.46
C ILE A 226 1.42 -1.42 13.24
N PRO A 227 2.53 -0.75 13.59
CA PRO A 227 3.87 -1.30 13.46
C PRO A 227 4.01 -2.66 14.15
N GLY A 228 4.73 -3.60 13.51
CA GLY A 228 5.00 -4.91 14.12
C GLY A 228 5.77 -4.84 15.43
N THR A 229 6.41 -3.71 15.69
CA THR A 229 7.10 -3.37 16.94
C THR A 229 6.15 -3.01 18.10
N PHE A 230 4.87 -2.71 17.82
CA PHE A 230 3.86 -2.44 18.84
C PHE A 230 3.26 -3.78 19.29
N THR A 231 3.76 -4.31 20.42
CA THR A 231 3.47 -5.68 20.86
C THR A 231 2.35 -5.77 21.90
N HIS A 232 1.76 -4.65 22.33
CA HIS A 232 0.79 -4.64 23.42
C HIS A 232 -0.63 -5.02 22.97
N GLY A 233 -1.12 -6.14 23.47
CA GLY A 233 -2.54 -6.52 23.46
C GLY A 233 -3.17 -6.50 22.06
N SER A 234 -4.26 -5.76 21.93
CA SER A 234 -5.06 -5.63 20.71
C SER A 234 -4.43 -4.73 19.63
N LEU A 235 -3.26 -4.11 19.88
CA LEU A 235 -2.55 -3.33 18.85
C LEU A 235 -2.05 -4.22 17.73
N VAL A 236 -1.63 -5.45 18.03
CA VAL A 236 -1.06 -6.39 17.08
C VAL A 236 -2.03 -6.67 15.93
N GLY A 237 -1.56 -6.42 14.69
CA GLY A 237 -2.34 -6.70 13.47
C GLY A 237 -3.43 -5.66 13.17
N GLY A 238 -3.43 -4.51 13.85
CA GLY A 238 -4.36 -3.43 13.60
C GLY A 238 -4.12 -2.73 12.27
N VAL A 239 -5.22 -2.36 11.61
CA VAL A 239 -5.25 -1.50 10.43
C VAL A 239 -5.76 -0.13 10.84
N LEU A 240 -5.08 0.90 10.38
CA LEU A 240 -5.41 2.31 10.64
C LEU A 240 -5.98 2.95 9.40
N VAL A 241 -7.05 3.72 9.55
CA VAL A 241 -7.69 4.45 8.47
C VAL A 241 -7.93 5.89 8.89
N CYS A 242 -7.41 6.83 8.12
CA CYS A 242 -7.62 8.26 8.33
C CYS A 242 -9.03 8.66 7.85
N ASP A 243 -9.76 9.47 8.64
CA ASP A 243 -10.89 10.25 8.16
C ASP A 243 -10.59 11.75 8.32
N VAL A 244 -10.38 12.40 7.19
CA VAL A 244 -9.92 13.81 7.17
C VAL A 244 -11.00 14.81 7.61
N VAL A 245 -12.26 14.47 7.44
CA VAL A 245 -13.39 15.31 7.87
C VAL A 245 -13.67 15.10 9.36
N GLY A 246 -13.57 13.85 9.84
CA GLY A 246 -13.76 13.51 11.24
C GLY A 246 -12.61 13.95 12.16
N ASN A 247 -11.48 14.43 11.61
CA ASN A 247 -10.27 14.79 12.37
C ASN A 247 -9.74 13.63 13.22
N LEU A 248 -9.66 12.44 12.64
CA LEU A 248 -9.37 11.21 13.39
C LEU A 248 -8.66 10.14 12.57
N VAL A 249 -8.11 9.18 13.29
CA VAL A 249 -7.62 7.90 12.77
C VAL A 249 -8.39 6.79 13.47
N HIS A 250 -9.10 6.01 12.69
CA HIS A 250 -9.82 4.82 13.10
C HIS A 250 -8.91 3.61 13.12
N ARG A 251 -9.16 2.64 14.01
CA ARG A 251 -8.47 1.37 14.07
C ARG A 251 -9.42 0.19 14.04
N ASP A 252 -9.15 -0.73 13.11
CA ASP A 252 -9.74 -2.07 13.08
C ASP A 252 -8.71 -3.16 13.40
N VAL A 253 -9.18 -4.25 13.97
CA VAL A 253 -8.43 -5.51 14.14
C VAL A 253 -8.92 -6.50 13.09
N MET A 254 -7.99 -7.20 12.45
CA MET A 254 -8.26 -8.10 11.33
C MET A 254 -8.41 -9.54 11.81
N TYR A 255 -9.48 -10.21 11.41
CA TYR A 255 -9.78 -11.61 11.73
C TYR A 255 -10.00 -12.43 10.47
N PRO A 256 -9.55 -13.70 10.39
CA PRO A 256 -9.88 -14.59 9.28
C PRO A 256 -11.39 -14.83 9.17
N LYS A 257 -11.92 -14.77 7.95
CA LYS A 257 -13.33 -15.07 7.62
C LYS A 257 -13.44 -15.81 6.29
N GLY A 258 -13.29 -17.11 6.34
CA GLY A 258 -13.19 -17.91 5.12
C GLY A 258 -11.95 -17.51 4.31
N PRO A 259 -12.07 -17.25 3.00
CA PRO A 259 -10.92 -16.88 2.16
C PRO A 259 -10.53 -15.40 2.24
N ILE A 260 -11.23 -14.60 3.03
CA ILE A 260 -10.98 -13.17 3.21
C ILE A 260 -10.85 -12.82 4.69
N LEU A 261 -10.62 -11.56 4.99
CA LEU A 261 -10.60 -11.07 6.36
C LEU A 261 -11.91 -10.36 6.73
N GLU A 262 -12.13 -10.19 8.02
CA GLU A 262 -13.13 -9.31 8.60
C GLU A 262 -12.42 -8.30 9.50
N ALA A 263 -12.69 -7.03 9.29
CA ALA A 263 -12.16 -5.92 10.07
C ALA A 263 -13.19 -5.52 11.12
N ARG A 264 -12.80 -5.52 12.38
CA ARG A 264 -13.66 -5.17 13.51
C ARG A 264 -13.03 -4.03 14.28
N ARG A 265 -13.86 -3.09 14.71
CA ARG A 265 -13.43 -2.06 15.66
C ARG A 265 -12.76 -2.71 16.86
N ALA A 266 -11.63 -2.17 17.29
CA ALA A 266 -10.92 -2.70 18.45
C ALA A 266 -11.85 -2.76 19.69
N PRO A 267 -11.79 -3.83 20.51
CA PRO A 267 -12.71 -4.00 21.61
C PRO A 267 -12.73 -2.84 22.61
N GLU A 268 -11.59 -2.20 22.84
CA GLU A 268 -11.44 -1.06 23.73
C GLU A 268 -11.88 0.28 23.09
N GLU A 269 -12.11 0.33 21.78
CA GLU A 269 -12.41 1.57 21.03
C GLU A 269 -13.87 1.63 20.53
N GLN A 270 -14.80 0.98 21.23
CA GLN A 270 -16.20 0.90 20.79
C GLN A 270 -16.94 2.25 20.80
N SER A 271 -16.42 3.27 21.50
CA SER A 271 -17.04 4.60 21.65
C SER A 271 -16.05 5.76 21.47
N HIS A 272 -14.84 5.49 21.01
CA HIS A 272 -13.83 6.49 20.71
C HIS A 272 -12.94 5.99 19.56
N GLU A 273 -12.02 6.82 19.11
CA GLU A 273 -11.10 6.50 18.03
C GLU A 273 -9.66 6.35 18.54
N PHE A 274 -8.82 5.66 17.78
CA PHE A 274 -7.41 5.46 18.12
C PHE A 274 -6.66 6.79 18.28
N ILE A 275 -6.85 7.71 17.32
CA ILE A 275 -6.38 9.10 17.41
C ILE A 275 -7.52 10.00 17.01
N ALA A 276 -7.76 11.07 17.77
CA ALA A 276 -8.72 12.11 17.41
C ALA A 276 -8.22 13.48 17.90
N SER A 277 -8.60 14.54 17.18
CA SER A 277 -8.20 15.90 17.51
C SER A 277 -9.41 16.82 17.65
N ARG A 278 -9.29 17.82 18.54
CA ARG A 278 -10.23 18.95 18.61
C ARG A 278 -9.89 20.08 17.66
N ASP A 279 -8.67 20.05 17.09
CA ASP A 279 -8.24 20.99 16.06
C ASP A 279 -8.92 20.65 14.74
N LEU A 280 -9.81 21.50 14.28
CA LEU A 280 -10.53 21.33 13.01
C LEU A 280 -9.59 21.36 11.79
N ALA A 281 -8.38 21.87 11.93
CA ALA A 281 -7.37 21.85 10.89
C ALA A 281 -6.56 20.54 10.87
N PHE A 282 -6.70 19.66 11.86
CA PHE A 282 -6.10 18.33 11.84
C PHE A 282 -6.73 17.47 10.73
N ARG A 283 -5.95 17.17 9.70
CA ARG A 283 -6.38 16.43 8.51
C ARG A 283 -5.42 15.28 8.25
N PRO A 284 -5.59 14.15 8.95
CA PRO A 284 -4.71 12.99 8.77
C PRO A 284 -4.89 12.41 7.37
N VAL A 285 -3.78 12.21 6.63
CA VAL A 285 -3.80 11.77 5.22
C VAL A 285 -2.93 10.56 4.93
N GLY A 286 -2.15 10.10 5.89
CA GLY A 286 -1.31 8.92 5.69
C GLY A 286 -0.60 8.50 6.97
N LEU A 287 -0.20 7.24 7.00
CA LEU A 287 0.49 6.61 8.13
C LEU A 287 1.58 5.68 7.61
N GLU A 288 2.76 5.76 8.22
CA GLU A 288 3.92 4.92 7.86
C GLU A 288 4.66 4.45 9.10
N THR A 289 5.19 3.24 9.06
CA THR A 289 6.18 2.79 10.05
C THR A 289 7.55 3.39 9.70
N GLY A 290 8.23 3.95 10.69
CA GLY A 290 9.58 4.49 10.52
C GLY A 290 10.69 3.47 10.74
N PRO A 291 11.94 3.84 10.40
CA PRO A 291 13.11 2.99 10.66
C PRO A 291 13.32 2.69 12.15
N ASP A 292 12.87 3.59 13.02
CA ASP A 292 12.90 3.47 14.48
C ASP A 292 11.74 2.63 15.05
N GLY A 293 10.91 2.02 14.20
CA GLY A 293 9.77 1.19 14.61
C GLY A 293 8.54 1.96 15.09
N HIS A 294 8.56 3.28 15.08
CA HIS A 294 7.42 4.10 15.45
C HIS A 294 6.47 4.36 14.29
N LEU A 295 5.25 4.74 14.61
CA LEU A 295 4.25 5.13 13.64
C LEU A 295 4.35 6.63 13.36
N TYR A 296 4.42 6.99 12.09
CA TYR A 296 4.44 8.37 11.62
C TYR A 296 3.10 8.71 10.97
N LEU A 297 2.45 9.75 11.48
CA LEU A 297 1.16 10.25 10.99
C LEU A 297 1.37 11.57 10.27
N MET A 298 0.98 11.63 9.01
CA MET A 298 1.01 12.84 8.19
C MET A 298 -0.30 13.60 8.33
N ASP A 299 -0.20 14.86 8.81
CA ASP A 299 -1.30 15.80 8.95
C ASP A 299 -1.16 16.92 7.91
N MET A 300 -2.09 17.00 6.98
CA MET A 300 -2.10 18.01 5.93
C MET A 300 -2.37 19.40 6.46
N GLN A 301 -2.98 19.52 7.63
CA GLN A 301 -3.32 20.76 8.32
C GLN A 301 -4.05 21.79 7.42
N ARG A 302 -5.30 21.54 7.09
CA ARG A 302 -6.13 22.39 6.22
C ARG A 302 -7.42 22.78 6.91
N GLY A 303 -7.83 24.04 6.74
CA GLY A 303 -9.14 24.49 7.19
C GLY A 303 -10.28 23.77 6.48
N VAL A 304 -10.16 23.59 5.18
CA VAL A 304 -11.16 22.89 4.34
C VAL A 304 -10.47 21.83 3.50
N ILE A 305 -11.08 20.64 3.43
CA ILE A 305 -10.76 19.59 2.47
C ILE A 305 -12.05 19.27 1.71
N GLU A 306 -12.18 19.84 0.54
CA GLU A 306 -13.25 19.56 -0.41
C GLU A 306 -12.82 20.04 -1.80
N HIS A 307 -13.31 19.39 -2.85
CA HIS A 307 -13.08 19.87 -4.21
C HIS A 307 -13.87 21.18 -4.41
N PRO A 308 -13.27 22.25 -5.00
CA PRO A 308 -13.95 23.53 -5.19
C PRO A 308 -15.30 23.41 -5.88
N ASP A 309 -15.43 22.55 -6.89
CA ASP A 309 -16.65 22.36 -7.65
C ASP A 309 -17.80 21.73 -6.82
N TYR A 310 -17.48 21.18 -5.65
CA TYR A 310 -18.46 20.59 -4.72
C TYR A 310 -18.88 21.55 -3.61
N ILE A 311 -18.24 22.73 -3.51
CA ILE A 311 -18.61 23.75 -2.53
C ILE A 311 -19.66 24.66 -3.18
N PRO A 312 -20.90 24.72 -2.64
CA PRO A 312 -21.92 25.62 -3.17
C PRO A 312 -21.45 27.08 -3.17
N GLU A 313 -21.69 27.81 -4.28
CA GLU A 313 -21.25 29.21 -4.44
C GLU A 313 -21.71 30.13 -3.29
N GLN A 314 -22.91 29.86 -2.75
CA GLN A 314 -23.51 30.67 -1.66
C GLN A 314 -22.70 30.63 -0.37
N ILE A 315 -21.93 29.57 -0.15
CA ILE A 315 -21.14 29.38 1.07
C ILE A 315 -19.62 29.45 0.81
N MET A 316 -19.19 29.46 -0.45
CA MET A 316 -17.78 29.51 -0.81
C MET A 316 -17.05 30.70 -0.19
N GLY A 317 -17.68 31.86 -0.12
CA GLY A 317 -17.13 33.06 0.50
C GLY A 317 -16.89 32.94 2.02
N ASN A 318 -17.54 31.98 2.69
CA ASN A 318 -17.40 31.73 4.13
C ASN A 318 -16.22 30.84 4.47
N TYR A 319 -15.61 30.15 3.44
CA TYR A 319 -14.54 29.24 3.63
C TYR A 319 -13.19 29.84 3.24
N ARG A 320 -12.23 29.73 4.15
CA ARG A 320 -10.82 30.01 3.86
C ARG A 320 -10.21 28.79 3.18
N ILE A 321 -10.61 28.51 1.94
CA ILE A 321 -10.23 27.30 1.18
C ILE A 321 -8.72 27.09 1.05
N ARG A 322 -7.91 28.13 1.24
CA ARG A 322 -6.45 28.06 1.24
C ARG A 322 -5.82 28.10 2.63
N GLU A 323 -6.64 28.11 3.69
CA GLU A 323 -6.11 28.14 5.05
C GLU A 323 -5.25 26.89 5.32
N GLY A 324 -4.01 27.12 5.79
CA GLY A 324 -3.02 26.09 6.03
C GLY A 324 -2.27 25.61 4.78
N ALA A 325 -2.41 26.27 3.60
CA ALA A 325 -1.72 25.86 2.38
C ALA A 325 -0.18 25.89 2.50
N ASP A 326 0.34 26.62 3.46
CA ASP A 326 1.76 26.75 3.83
C ASP A 326 2.17 25.87 5.01
N ARG A 327 1.29 24.98 5.48
CA ARG A 327 1.48 24.17 6.68
C ARG A 327 1.32 22.69 6.40
N GLY A 328 1.88 21.90 7.31
CA GLY A 328 1.73 20.47 7.43
C GLY A 328 2.46 20.02 8.69
N ARG A 329 2.11 18.85 9.21
CA ARG A 329 2.75 18.27 10.40
C ARG A 329 3.02 16.80 10.16
N ILE A 330 4.05 16.30 10.81
CA ILE A 330 4.32 14.87 10.94
C ILE A 330 4.39 14.58 12.43
N TYR A 331 3.51 13.73 12.91
CA TYR A 331 3.53 13.25 14.29
C TYR A 331 4.22 11.90 14.35
N ARG A 332 5.08 11.70 15.34
CA ARG A 332 5.63 10.41 15.73
C ARG A 332 4.80 9.87 16.89
N VAL A 333 4.16 8.72 16.69
CA VAL A 333 3.38 8.01 17.70
C VAL A 333 4.25 6.84 18.19
N ALA A 334 4.56 6.86 19.48
CA ALA A 334 5.38 5.86 20.14
C ALA A 334 4.62 5.25 21.33
N SER A 335 4.89 4.00 21.65
CA SER A 335 4.42 3.43 22.92
C SER A 335 5.18 4.05 24.09
N VAL A 336 4.47 4.28 25.20
CA VAL A 336 5.08 4.84 26.43
C VAL A 336 6.11 3.88 27.05
N ASP A 337 5.91 2.57 26.84
CA ASP A 337 6.70 1.51 27.43
C ASP A 337 7.76 0.94 26.46
N GLU A 338 7.84 1.44 25.24
CA GLU A 338 8.76 0.90 24.24
C GLU A 338 10.13 1.57 24.28
N THR A 339 11.14 0.70 24.32
CA THR A 339 12.53 1.09 24.03
C THR A 339 12.62 1.45 22.54
N SER A 340 13.24 2.58 22.21
CA SER A 340 13.54 2.95 20.83
C SER A 340 14.36 1.85 20.16
N TYR A 341 13.91 1.40 18.98
CA TYR A 341 14.73 0.55 18.13
C TYR A 341 15.93 1.35 17.61
N GLU A 342 17.09 0.72 17.62
CA GLU A 342 18.24 1.34 16.95
C GLU A 342 17.96 1.47 15.44
N ASN A 343 18.27 2.64 14.90
CA ASN A 343 18.15 2.87 13.47
C ASN A 343 19.08 1.94 12.69
N THR A 344 18.51 0.94 12.05
CA THR A 344 19.26 -0.01 11.23
C THR A 344 19.67 0.65 9.90
N ASN A 345 20.96 0.88 9.72
CA ASN A 345 21.47 1.41 8.45
C ASN A 345 21.56 0.29 7.39
N LEU A 346 20.57 0.20 6.54
CA LEU A 346 20.50 -0.77 5.45
C LEU A 346 21.22 -0.30 4.16
N ALA A 347 21.65 0.97 4.10
CA ALA A 347 22.26 1.52 2.89
C ALA A 347 23.62 0.85 2.57
N SER A 348 24.39 0.50 3.59
CA SER A 348 25.67 -0.20 3.46
C SER A 348 25.61 -1.69 3.77
N ALA A 349 24.40 -2.23 4.08
CA ALA A 349 24.25 -3.63 4.43
C ALA A 349 24.64 -4.56 3.26
N THR A 350 25.36 -5.62 3.59
CA THR A 350 25.69 -6.71 2.66
C THR A 350 24.44 -7.47 2.25
N HIS A 351 24.57 -8.32 1.25
CA HIS A 351 23.43 -9.16 0.81
C HIS A 351 22.97 -10.11 1.91
N GLU A 352 23.90 -10.73 2.63
CA GLU A 352 23.62 -11.64 3.74
C GLU A 352 22.91 -10.93 4.89
N GLU A 353 23.35 -9.73 5.25
CA GLU A 353 22.70 -8.91 6.27
C GLU A 353 21.28 -8.52 5.84
N LEU A 354 21.07 -8.15 4.57
CA LEU A 354 19.73 -7.86 4.06
C LEU A 354 18.83 -9.11 4.14
N VAL A 355 19.32 -10.30 3.79
CA VAL A 355 18.53 -11.54 3.90
C VAL A 355 18.18 -11.84 5.36
N ALA A 356 19.10 -11.61 6.31
CA ALA A 356 18.81 -11.76 7.74
C ALA A 356 17.69 -10.82 8.23
N HIS A 357 17.54 -9.64 7.62
CA HIS A 357 16.48 -8.69 7.94
C HIS A 357 15.10 -9.01 7.34
N LEU A 358 14.96 -10.02 6.49
CA LEU A 358 13.66 -10.40 5.89
C LEU A 358 12.63 -10.92 6.90
N GLY A 359 13.04 -11.29 8.09
CA GLY A 359 12.18 -11.68 9.21
C GLY A 359 12.04 -10.61 10.30
N HIS A 360 12.56 -9.42 10.11
CA HIS A 360 12.60 -8.38 11.15
C HIS A 360 11.19 -7.93 11.54
N GLU A 361 10.96 -7.65 12.83
CA GLU A 361 9.66 -7.23 13.37
C GLU A 361 9.24 -5.86 12.83
N ASN A 362 10.18 -4.93 12.70
CA ASN A 362 9.93 -3.63 12.09
C ASN A 362 9.63 -3.81 10.60
N ASP A 363 8.40 -3.46 10.19
CA ASP A 363 7.91 -3.58 8.81
C ASP A 363 8.73 -2.74 7.82
N TRP A 364 9.22 -1.57 8.27
CA TRP A 364 10.08 -0.71 7.46
C TRP A 364 11.43 -1.37 7.16
N VAL A 365 12.08 -1.96 8.18
CA VAL A 365 13.37 -2.66 8.02
C VAL A 365 13.20 -3.84 7.06
N ARG A 366 12.18 -4.68 7.30
CA ARG A 366 11.89 -5.86 6.49
C ARG A 366 11.58 -5.49 5.03
N GLY A 367 10.68 -4.52 4.81
CA GLY A 367 10.30 -4.06 3.48
C GLY A 367 11.45 -3.39 2.73
N THR A 368 12.27 -2.61 3.43
CA THR A 368 13.46 -1.97 2.85
C THR A 368 14.52 -2.99 2.48
N ALA A 369 14.79 -4.00 3.33
CA ALA A 369 15.72 -5.08 3.02
C ALA A 369 15.27 -5.85 1.75
N HIS A 370 14.00 -6.21 1.67
CA HIS A 370 13.44 -6.86 0.49
C HIS A 370 13.65 -6.01 -0.77
N ARG A 371 13.26 -4.73 -0.72
CA ARG A 371 13.43 -3.80 -1.84
C ARG A 371 14.88 -3.69 -2.29
N LEU A 372 15.81 -3.49 -1.36
CA LEU A 372 17.24 -3.35 -1.66
C LEU A 372 17.84 -4.62 -2.27
N ILE A 373 17.42 -5.81 -1.82
CA ILE A 373 17.83 -7.09 -2.43
C ILE A 373 17.44 -7.11 -3.92
N VAL A 374 16.19 -6.79 -4.22
CA VAL A 374 15.69 -6.79 -5.61
C VAL A 374 16.31 -5.67 -6.44
N GLU A 375 16.42 -4.46 -5.91
CA GLU A 375 17.02 -3.31 -6.61
C GLU A 375 18.50 -3.52 -6.95
N ARG A 376 19.27 -4.08 -6.02
CA ARG A 376 20.71 -4.30 -6.22
C ARG A 376 21.01 -5.50 -7.12
N GLN A 377 20.01 -6.34 -7.42
CA GLN A 377 20.19 -7.56 -8.22
C GLN A 377 21.34 -8.44 -7.71
N ALA A 378 21.49 -8.51 -6.38
CA ALA A 378 22.56 -9.27 -5.75
C ALA A 378 22.26 -10.76 -5.77
N THR A 379 22.81 -11.49 -6.76
CA THR A 379 22.50 -12.90 -7.05
C THR A 379 23.44 -13.90 -6.38
N THR A 380 24.37 -13.46 -5.55
CA THR A 380 25.56 -14.24 -5.20
C THR A 380 25.36 -15.36 -4.18
N ASN A 381 24.33 -15.32 -3.32
CA ASN A 381 24.17 -16.33 -2.27
C ASN A 381 22.75 -16.89 -2.12
N ARG A 382 22.45 -17.91 -2.91
CA ARG A 382 21.18 -18.65 -2.83
C ARG A 382 21.01 -19.43 -1.51
N SER A 383 22.10 -19.79 -0.83
CA SER A 383 22.04 -20.59 0.39
C SER A 383 21.38 -19.86 1.56
N SER A 384 21.62 -18.56 1.73
CA SER A 384 20.99 -17.74 2.78
C SER A 384 19.47 -17.67 2.62
N PHE A 385 18.98 -17.56 1.39
CA PHE A 385 17.52 -17.62 1.12
C PHE A 385 16.93 -18.99 1.45
N LYS A 386 17.64 -20.08 1.07
CA LYS A 386 17.18 -21.45 1.39
C LYS A 386 17.08 -21.68 2.90
N GLU A 387 18.03 -21.17 3.65
CA GLU A 387 18.00 -21.24 5.11
C GLU A 387 16.80 -20.44 5.66
N ALA A 388 16.58 -19.22 5.15
CA ALA A 388 15.44 -18.39 5.52
C ALA A 388 14.08 -19.07 5.21
N ILE A 389 13.98 -19.81 4.10
CA ILE A 389 12.77 -20.55 3.73
C ILE A 389 12.60 -21.78 4.64
N ALA A 390 13.67 -22.49 4.96
CA ALA A 390 13.60 -23.73 5.73
C ALA A 390 13.29 -23.50 7.21
N SER A 391 13.91 -22.49 7.84
CA SER A 391 13.93 -22.31 9.29
C SER A 391 13.51 -20.93 9.78
N GLY A 392 13.27 -19.98 8.88
CA GLY A 392 12.90 -18.62 9.24
C GLY A 392 11.47 -18.46 9.76
N SER A 393 11.15 -17.26 10.25
CA SER A 393 9.79 -16.86 10.59
C SER A 393 8.88 -16.88 9.36
N ILE A 394 7.55 -16.83 9.54
CA ILE A 394 6.57 -16.78 8.43
C ILE A 394 6.93 -15.67 7.44
N THR A 395 7.20 -14.47 7.94
CA THR A 395 7.57 -13.32 7.10
C THR A 395 8.91 -13.54 6.41
N SER A 396 9.90 -14.10 7.10
CA SER A 396 11.20 -14.43 6.52
C SER A 396 11.06 -15.37 5.31
N LYS A 397 10.28 -16.45 5.47
CA LYS A 397 10.00 -17.44 4.41
C LYS A 397 9.34 -16.78 3.20
N ILE A 398 8.29 -15.99 3.44
CA ILE A 398 7.54 -15.30 2.38
C ILE A 398 8.44 -14.32 1.62
N HIS A 399 9.15 -13.46 2.34
CA HIS A 399 10.04 -12.48 1.71
C HIS A 399 11.21 -13.14 0.97
N ALA A 400 11.79 -14.22 1.51
CA ALA A 400 12.87 -14.95 0.86
C ALA A 400 12.41 -15.58 -0.46
N LEU A 401 11.25 -16.26 -0.48
CA LEU A 401 10.64 -16.82 -1.70
C LEU A 401 10.43 -15.75 -2.77
N TRP A 402 9.87 -14.59 -2.38
CA TRP A 402 9.62 -13.51 -3.33
C TRP A 402 10.89 -12.79 -3.79
N CYS A 403 11.89 -12.61 -2.92
CA CYS A 403 13.20 -12.08 -3.32
C CYS A 403 13.85 -12.99 -4.37
N MET A 404 13.89 -14.29 -4.12
CA MET A 404 14.41 -15.26 -5.11
C MET A 404 13.66 -15.18 -6.43
N ASN A 405 12.31 -15.04 -6.37
CA ASN A 405 11.50 -14.90 -7.57
C ASN A 405 11.82 -13.58 -8.32
N GLY A 406 11.96 -12.45 -7.60
CA GLY A 406 12.33 -11.15 -8.17
C GLY A 406 13.73 -11.15 -8.80
N LEU A 407 14.65 -11.96 -8.28
CA LEU A 407 16.02 -12.13 -8.78
C LEU A 407 16.12 -13.17 -9.90
N GLY A 408 15.04 -13.89 -10.27
CA GLY A 408 15.07 -14.99 -11.23
C GLY A 408 15.86 -16.22 -10.74
N MET A 409 15.98 -16.39 -9.42
CA MET A 409 16.76 -17.47 -8.78
C MET A 409 15.89 -18.62 -8.24
N THR A 410 14.56 -18.49 -8.30
CA THR A 410 13.63 -19.50 -7.80
C THR A 410 13.66 -20.73 -8.66
N HIS A 411 13.65 -21.90 -8.02
CA HIS A 411 13.44 -23.19 -8.65
C HIS A 411 12.14 -23.82 -8.12
N ILE A 412 11.63 -24.82 -8.82
CA ILE A 412 10.39 -25.49 -8.42
C ILE A 412 10.49 -26.11 -7.02
N GLU A 413 11.66 -26.61 -6.64
CA GLU A 413 11.90 -27.22 -5.33
C GLU A 413 11.72 -26.21 -4.20
N ASP A 414 12.09 -24.94 -4.41
CA ASP A 414 11.89 -23.86 -3.42
C ASP A 414 10.40 -23.56 -3.23
N VAL A 415 9.65 -23.54 -4.33
CA VAL A 415 8.19 -23.34 -4.31
C VAL A 415 7.51 -24.53 -3.63
N GLN A 416 7.95 -25.77 -3.93
CA GLN A 416 7.42 -27.00 -3.30
C GLN A 416 7.66 -27.01 -1.79
N LEU A 417 8.79 -26.51 -1.30
CA LEU A 417 9.00 -26.33 0.15
C LEU A 417 7.92 -25.41 0.75
N GLY A 418 7.63 -24.30 0.10
CA GLY A 418 6.61 -23.36 0.57
C GLY A 418 5.18 -23.91 0.41
N LEU A 419 4.86 -24.67 -0.63
CA LEU A 419 3.55 -25.33 -0.80
C LEU A 419 3.28 -26.36 0.31
N ASN A 420 4.32 -26.96 0.88
CA ASN A 420 4.22 -27.92 1.99
C ASN A 420 4.45 -27.28 3.38
N ASP A 421 4.53 -25.96 3.48
CA ASP A 421 4.73 -25.29 4.78
C ASP A 421 3.52 -25.46 5.70
N GLN A 422 3.78 -25.50 7.00
CA GLN A 422 2.73 -25.60 8.02
C GLN A 422 1.82 -24.35 8.09
N HIS A 423 2.34 -23.18 7.68
CA HIS A 423 1.61 -21.92 7.73
C HIS A 423 0.88 -21.64 6.41
N PRO A 424 -0.44 -21.41 6.46
CA PRO A 424 -1.24 -21.18 5.25
C PRO A 424 -0.77 -19.96 4.46
N GLU A 425 -0.29 -18.91 5.12
CA GLU A 425 0.24 -17.71 4.44
C GLU A 425 1.43 -18.03 3.54
N VAL A 426 2.33 -18.93 3.95
CA VAL A 426 3.47 -19.36 3.13
C VAL A 426 2.98 -20.17 1.94
N ARG A 427 2.02 -21.10 2.16
CA ARG A 427 1.40 -21.87 1.07
C ARG A 427 0.72 -20.97 0.03
N VAL A 428 -0.06 -19.97 0.49
CA VAL A 428 -0.72 -18.98 -0.39
C VAL A 428 0.31 -18.22 -1.24
N GLN A 429 1.39 -17.73 -0.63
CA GLN A 429 2.39 -16.99 -1.37
C GLN A 429 3.17 -17.88 -2.37
N SER A 430 3.37 -19.15 -2.03
CA SER A 430 3.98 -20.13 -2.94
C SER A 430 3.07 -20.45 -4.14
N LEU A 431 1.75 -20.53 -3.94
CA LEU A 431 0.77 -20.64 -5.04
C LEU A 431 0.81 -19.42 -5.96
N LYS A 432 0.90 -18.20 -5.40
CA LYS A 432 1.02 -16.96 -6.19
C LYS A 432 2.31 -16.90 -7.01
N ILE A 433 3.41 -17.46 -6.50
CA ILE A 433 4.66 -17.61 -7.27
C ILE A 433 4.46 -18.65 -8.37
N LEU A 434 3.91 -19.82 -8.05
CA LEU A 434 3.65 -20.87 -9.02
C LEU A 434 2.78 -20.38 -10.20
N GLU A 435 1.77 -19.54 -9.94
CA GLU A 435 0.95 -18.94 -11.00
C GLU A 435 1.76 -18.14 -12.04
N LYS A 436 2.93 -17.62 -11.66
CA LYS A 436 3.82 -16.88 -12.57
C LYS A 436 4.72 -17.78 -13.39
N HIS A 437 4.78 -19.08 -13.06
CA HIS A 437 5.68 -20.08 -13.63
C HIS A 437 4.91 -21.26 -14.23
N PRO A 438 4.20 -21.07 -15.35
CA PRO A 438 3.41 -22.12 -15.97
C PRO A 438 4.25 -23.32 -16.40
N GLU A 439 5.55 -23.15 -16.62
CA GLU A 439 6.50 -24.21 -16.96
C GLU A 439 6.67 -25.26 -15.85
N TRP A 440 6.36 -24.91 -14.60
CA TRP A 440 6.46 -25.82 -13.46
C TRP A 440 5.17 -26.57 -13.16
N TRP A 441 4.10 -26.29 -13.88
CA TRP A 441 2.76 -26.77 -13.56
C TRP A 441 2.68 -28.29 -13.43
N ASN A 442 3.23 -29.04 -14.40
CA ASN A 442 3.19 -30.49 -14.37
C ASN A 442 3.95 -31.09 -13.18
N GLN A 443 5.02 -30.45 -12.74
CA GLN A 443 5.80 -30.89 -11.57
C GLN A 443 5.12 -30.56 -10.25
N ALA A 444 4.38 -29.45 -10.19
CA ALA A 444 3.65 -29.00 -9.01
C ALA A 444 2.28 -29.67 -8.86
N TRP A 445 1.71 -30.19 -9.96
CA TRP A 445 0.35 -30.70 -10.01
C TRP A 445 0.00 -31.68 -8.88
N PRO A 446 0.80 -32.71 -8.54
CA PRO A 446 0.45 -33.66 -7.47
C PRO A 446 0.27 -32.98 -6.11
N VAL A 447 1.09 -31.97 -5.81
CA VAL A 447 0.99 -31.20 -4.57
C VAL A 447 -0.24 -30.29 -4.61
N VAL A 448 -0.45 -29.55 -5.70
CA VAL A 448 -1.60 -28.66 -5.89
C VAL A 448 -2.91 -29.42 -5.78
N GLN A 449 -2.99 -30.61 -6.39
CA GLN A 449 -4.18 -31.48 -6.30
C GLN A 449 -4.47 -31.88 -4.84
N SER A 450 -3.45 -32.28 -4.08
CA SER A 450 -3.64 -32.63 -2.66
C SER A 450 -4.10 -31.43 -1.80
N MET A 451 -3.71 -30.21 -2.17
CA MET A 451 -4.08 -28.97 -1.48
C MET A 451 -5.52 -28.51 -1.77
N ALA A 452 -6.23 -29.15 -2.70
CA ALA A 452 -7.66 -28.84 -2.94
C ALA A 452 -8.53 -29.03 -1.69
N GLN A 453 -8.09 -29.91 -0.76
CA GLN A 453 -8.72 -30.16 0.53
C GLN A 453 -7.96 -29.52 1.71
N ASP A 454 -7.14 -28.49 1.44
CA ASP A 454 -6.40 -27.79 2.50
C ASP A 454 -7.36 -27.30 3.61
N PRO A 455 -7.01 -27.41 4.88
CA PRO A 455 -7.86 -26.93 5.98
C PRO A 455 -8.11 -25.42 5.94
N ASP A 456 -7.18 -24.65 5.36
CA ASP A 456 -7.30 -23.20 5.26
C ASP A 456 -8.12 -22.78 4.02
N ALA A 457 -9.08 -21.88 4.23
CA ALA A 457 -9.99 -21.45 3.16
C ALA A 457 -9.33 -20.51 2.14
N GLU A 458 -8.33 -19.71 2.55
CA GLU A 458 -7.59 -18.84 1.63
C GLU A 458 -6.70 -19.68 0.71
N VAL A 459 -6.09 -20.75 1.22
CA VAL A 459 -5.34 -21.71 0.40
C VAL A 459 -6.25 -22.34 -0.66
N ARG A 460 -7.40 -22.91 -0.25
CA ARG A 460 -8.37 -23.48 -1.20
C ARG A 460 -8.85 -22.48 -2.25
N PHE A 461 -9.07 -21.22 -1.84
CA PHE A 461 -9.45 -20.14 -2.77
C PHE A 461 -8.36 -19.91 -3.84
N HIS A 462 -7.09 -19.85 -3.44
CA HIS A 462 -5.99 -19.69 -4.39
C HIS A 462 -5.79 -20.95 -5.27
N ILE A 463 -6.05 -22.15 -4.74
CA ILE A 463 -6.09 -23.36 -5.56
C ILE A 463 -7.16 -23.24 -6.65
N ALA A 464 -8.38 -22.85 -6.31
CA ALA A 464 -9.45 -22.66 -7.30
C ALA A 464 -9.06 -21.63 -8.39
N LEU A 465 -8.41 -20.53 -8.02
CA LEU A 465 -7.92 -19.52 -8.96
C LEU A 465 -6.85 -20.11 -9.90
N ILE A 466 -5.87 -20.82 -9.38
CA ILE A 466 -4.77 -21.37 -10.18
C ILE A 466 -5.24 -22.49 -11.09
N LEU A 467 -6.15 -23.37 -10.63
CA LEU A 467 -6.77 -24.42 -11.45
C LEU A 467 -7.55 -23.82 -12.62
N GLY A 468 -8.24 -22.69 -12.41
CA GLY A 468 -8.88 -21.94 -13.49
C GLY A 468 -7.90 -21.30 -14.48
N CYS A 469 -6.61 -21.18 -14.11
CA CYS A 469 -5.56 -20.60 -14.96
C CYS A 469 -4.83 -21.64 -15.81
N HIS A 470 -4.74 -22.87 -15.34
CA HIS A 470 -3.91 -23.92 -15.93
C HIS A 470 -4.78 -25.13 -16.27
N PRO A 471 -5.13 -25.35 -17.57
CA PRO A 471 -5.90 -26.51 -17.98
C PRO A 471 -5.20 -27.82 -17.63
N HIS A 472 -5.89 -28.68 -16.90
CA HIS A 472 -5.47 -30.05 -16.63
C HIS A 472 -6.70 -30.96 -16.67
N PRO A 473 -6.60 -32.20 -17.19
CA PRO A 473 -7.74 -33.11 -17.28
C PRO A 473 -8.47 -33.36 -15.96
N ASP A 474 -7.74 -33.34 -14.85
CA ASP A 474 -8.27 -33.64 -13.51
C ASP A 474 -8.67 -32.40 -12.72
N ASN A 475 -8.70 -31.20 -13.32
CA ASN A 475 -9.08 -29.97 -12.62
C ASN A 475 -10.49 -30.04 -12.02
N GLU A 476 -11.44 -30.62 -12.76
CA GLU A 476 -12.81 -30.76 -12.29
C GLU A 476 -12.89 -31.67 -11.07
N ALA A 477 -12.18 -32.79 -11.08
CA ALA A 477 -12.12 -33.70 -9.95
C ALA A 477 -11.44 -33.09 -8.71
N ALA A 478 -10.50 -32.17 -8.90
CA ALA A 478 -9.83 -31.48 -7.80
C ALA A 478 -10.71 -30.36 -7.17
N LEU A 479 -11.75 -29.89 -7.86
CA LEU A 479 -12.65 -28.84 -7.37
C LEU A 479 -13.93 -29.36 -6.70
N ILE A 480 -14.20 -30.67 -6.83
CA ILE A 480 -15.36 -31.36 -6.24
C ILE A 480 -14.94 -32.00 -4.91
#